data_397347db889f4d39d50302453a90ad17
#
_entry.id   397347db889f4d39d50302453a90ad17
#
_cell.length_a   1.000
_cell.length_b   1.000
_cell.length_c   1.000
_cell.angle_alpha   90.00
_cell.angle_beta   90.00
_cell.angle_gamma   90.00
#
_symmetry.space_group_name_H-M   'P 1'
#
loop_
_entity.id
_entity.type
_entity.pdbx_description
1 polymer ?
#
loop_
_entity_poly.entity_id
_entity_poly.type
_entity_poly.pdbx_seq_one_letter_code
_entity_poly.pdbx_strand_id
1 'polypeptide(L)'
;MTDIEIAQAANPLKIGEIAQAAGVDEKYLEQYGNYKAKVDYSLLKETEGKDGKLILVTAINPTPAGEGKTTTTVGLADGLKRLGKKVTVALREPSLGPVFGVKGGAAGGGYAQVIPMEDINLHFTGDFHAIGAANNLLAAMLDNHIYQGNALRIDPKRITWKRVVDMNDRQLRNIVDGLGRRVDGVTREDGYDITVASEIMAVLCLARNITDLKERLSKIIVGYTYDEEPVTAGDLKAAGAMTALLKDALKPNLVQTLEHTPAFIHGGPFANIAHGCNSVIATKMALKLGAVSYTHLTLPT
;
A
#
# COMPACT_ATOMS: atom_id res chain seq x y z
N MET A 1 22.59 17.77 10.32
CA MET A 1 21.22 17.94 9.80
C MET A 1 20.49 16.61 9.93
N THR A 2 19.33 16.63 10.47
CA THR A 2 18.42 15.45 10.53
C THR A 2 17.80 15.21 9.15
N ASP A 3 17.22 14.03 8.93
CA ASP A 3 16.57 13.68 7.65
C ASP A 3 15.49 14.70 7.28
N ILE A 4 14.71 15.16 8.25
CA ILE A 4 13.66 16.15 8.03
C ILE A 4 14.23 17.54 7.67
N GLU A 5 15.31 17.97 8.30
CA GLU A 5 15.97 19.24 7.96
C GLU A 5 16.53 19.22 6.53
N ILE A 6 17.07 18.09 6.09
CA ILE A 6 17.54 17.89 4.71
C ILE A 6 16.35 17.94 3.73
N ALA A 7 15.25 17.25 4.04
CA ALA A 7 14.05 17.26 3.20
C ALA A 7 13.42 18.65 3.07
N GLN A 8 13.34 19.40 4.19
CA GLN A 8 12.78 20.76 4.22
C GLN A 8 13.68 21.80 3.54
N ALA A 9 14.98 21.59 3.51
CA ALA A 9 15.91 22.45 2.77
C ALA A 9 15.95 22.19 1.25
N ALA A 10 15.27 21.12 0.79
CA ALA A 10 15.25 20.78 -0.63
C ALA A 10 14.38 21.75 -1.46
N ASN A 11 14.70 21.85 -2.74
CA ASN A 11 13.92 22.61 -3.72
C ASN A 11 13.25 21.63 -4.71
N PRO A 12 12.06 21.07 -4.37
CA PRO A 12 11.41 20.12 -5.26
C PRO A 12 10.92 20.78 -6.54
N LEU A 13 11.06 20.08 -7.67
CA LEU A 13 10.42 20.44 -8.91
C LEU A 13 8.91 20.18 -8.83
N LYS A 14 8.12 20.88 -9.62
CA LYS A 14 6.69 20.60 -9.73
C LYS A 14 6.47 19.20 -10.26
N ILE A 15 5.46 18.53 -9.77
CA ILE A 15 5.21 17.12 -10.13
C ILE A 15 4.95 16.90 -11.62
N GLY A 16 4.41 17.90 -12.33
CA GLY A 16 4.27 17.86 -13.77
C GLY A 16 5.62 17.78 -14.51
N GLU A 17 6.65 18.47 -14.01
CA GLU A 17 8.01 18.42 -14.59
C GLU A 17 8.64 17.04 -14.36
N ILE A 18 8.42 16.45 -13.19
CA ILE A 18 8.87 15.09 -12.87
C ILE A 18 8.15 14.05 -13.74
N ALA A 19 6.84 14.22 -13.94
CA ALA A 19 6.05 13.36 -14.82
C ALA A 19 6.56 13.42 -16.26
N GLN A 20 6.81 14.62 -16.77
CA GLN A 20 7.38 14.82 -18.10
C GLN A 20 8.76 14.17 -18.23
N ALA A 21 9.64 14.35 -17.23
CA ALA A 21 10.97 13.73 -17.21
C ALA A 21 10.89 12.19 -17.18
N ALA A 22 9.88 11.63 -16.51
CA ALA A 22 9.59 10.20 -16.50
C ALA A 22 9.01 9.71 -17.84
N GLY A 23 8.42 10.58 -18.65
CA GLY A 23 7.68 10.23 -19.86
C GLY A 23 6.22 9.90 -19.61
N VAL A 24 5.64 10.44 -18.55
CA VAL A 24 4.20 10.35 -18.23
C VAL A 24 3.49 11.54 -18.84
N ASP A 25 2.54 11.29 -19.74
CA ASP A 25 1.68 12.32 -20.32
C ASP A 25 0.73 12.89 -19.25
N GLU A 26 0.47 14.18 -19.30
CA GLU A 26 -0.40 14.91 -18.36
C GLU A 26 -1.81 14.31 -18.25
N LYS A 27 -2.33 13.72 -19.33
CA LYS A 27 -3.64 13.05 -19.34
C LYS A 27 -3.77 11.90 -18.35
N TYR A 28 -2.65 11.31 -17.89
CA TYR A 28 -2.62 10.24 -16.88
C TYR A 28 -2.34 10.75 -15.48
N LEU A 29 -2.10 12.07 -15.31
CA LEU A 29 -1.64 12.65 -14.07
C LEU A 29 -2.80 13.28 -13.30
N GLU A 30 -3.06 12.79 -12.10
CA GLU A 30 -3.99 13.38 -11.14
C GLU A 30 -3.17 14.03 -10.02
N GLN A 31 -3.05 15.36 -10.05
CA GLN A 31 -2.20 16.09 -9.13
C GLN A 31 -2.81 16.18 -7.74
N TYR A 32 -2.01 15.90 -6.72
CA TYR A 32 -2.29 16.06 -5.29
C TYR A 32 -1.40 17.18 -4.74
N GLY A 33 -1.69 18.43 -5.12
CA GLY A 33 -0.84 19.57 -4.86
C GLY A 33 0.33 19.68 -5.84
N ASN A 34 1.39 20.40 -5.44
CA ASN A 34 2.48 20.76 -6.36
C ASN A 34 3.52 19.64 -6.56
N TYR A 35 3.67 18.72 -5.61
CA TYR A 35 4.86 17.85 -5.52
C TYR A 35 4.55 16.36 -5.50
N LYS A 36 3.30 15.98 -5.60
CA LYS A 36 2.83 14.59 -5.65
C LYS A 36 1.64 14.44 -6.58
N ALA A 37 1.49 13.28 -7.19
CA ALA A 37 0.38 12.97 -8.06
C ALA A 37 0.08 11.48 -8.04
N LYS A 38 -1.14 11.09 -8.42
CA LYS A 38 -1.45 9.73 -8.83
C LYS A 38 -1.30 9.59 -10.34
N VAL A 39 -0.92 8.39 -10.78
CA VAL A 39 -0.79 8.07 -12.20
C VAL A 39 -1.80 6.99 -12.58
N ASP A 40 -2.63 7.28 -13.56
CA ASP A 40 -3.62 6.33 -14.05
C ASP A 40 -2.94 5.13 -14.72
N TYR A 41 -3.31 3.93 -14.28
CA TYR A 41 -2.70 2.69 -14.78
C TYR A 41 -3.13 2.32 -16.20
N SER A 42 -4.07 3.04 -16.83
CA SER A 42 -4.36 2.91 -18.25
C SER A 42 -3.14 3.26 -19.13
N LEU A 43 -2.20 4.04 -18.61
CA LEU A 43 -0.90 4.28 -19.21
C LEU A 43 -0.21 2.97 -19.65
N LEU A 44 -0.36 1.88 -18.88
CA LEU A 44 0.24 0.59 -19.20
C LEU A 44 -0.31 -0.04 -20.50
N LYS A 45 -1.52 0.36 -20.94
CA LYS A 45 -2.13 -0.14 -22.18
C LYS A 45 -1.63 0.60 -23.41
N GLU A 46 -1.22 1.84 -23.23
CA GLU A 46 -0.81 2.73 -24.33
C GLU A 46 0.71 2.85 -24.46
N THR A 47 1.45 2.37 -23.44
CA THR A 47 2.92 2.42 -23.49
C THR A 47 3.46 1.20 -24.23
N GLU A 48 3.91 1.42 -25.45
CA GLU A 48 4.62 0.43 -26.27
C GLU A 48 6.13 0.43 -25.94
N GLY A 49 6.80 -0.69 -26.28
CA GLY A 49 8.24 -0.81 -26.16
C GLY A 49 8.68 -1.90 -25.18
N LYS A 50 9.99 -2.12 -25.13
CA LYS A 50 10.62 -3.11 -24.25
C LYS A 50 10.62 -2.59 -22.81
N ASP A 51 10.43 -3.50 -21.86
CA ASP A 51 10.63 -3.21 -20.45
C ASP A 51 12.09 -2.86 -20.15
N GLY A 52 12.29 -1.93 -19.23
CA GLY A 52 13.60 -1.62 -18.68
C GLY A 52 14.16 -2.78 -17.86
N LYS A 53 15.37 -2.62 -17.36
CA LYS A 53 16.00 -3.59 -16.47
C LYS A 53 15.46 -3.41 -15.05
N LEU A 54 15.05 -4.50 -14.43
CA LEU A 54 14.66 -4.50 -13.02
C LEU A 54 15.89 -4.81 -12.16
N ILE A 55 16.17 -3.94 -11.19
CA ILE A 55 17.15 -4.18 -10.13
C ILE A 55 16.39 -4.34 -8.81
N LEU A 56 16.53 -5.47 -8.16
CA LEU A 56 15.97 -5.74 -6.85
C LEU A 56 17.01 -5.44 -5.77
N VAL A 57 16.66 -4.53 -4.86
CA VAL A 57 17.44 -4.27 -3.64
C VAL A 57 16.76 -4.95 -2.47
N THR A 58 17.47 -5.88 -1.85
CA THR A 58 16.97 -6.69 -0.73
C THR A 58 18.02 -6.84 0.36
N ALA A 59 17.65 -7.37 1.51
CA ALA A 59 18.57 -7.71 2.59
C ALA A 59 18.37 -9.19 2.96
N ILE A 60 19.45 -9.86 3.30
CA ILE A 60 19.45 -11.28 3.67
C ILE A 60 18.78 -11.47 5.03
N ASN A 61 19.14 -10.63 6.02
CA ASN A 61 18.63 -10.70 7.37
C ASN A 61 17.99 -9.36 7.78
N PRO A 62 16.85 -9.36 8.48
CA PRO A 62 16.31 -8.16 9.10
C PRO A 62 17.14 -7.77 10.34
N THR A 63 17.27 -6.46 10.58
CA THR A 63 17.89 -5.92 11.81
C THR A 63 16.92 -4.99 12.53
N PRO A 64 17.03 -4.80 13.86
CA PRO A 64 16.18 -3.88 14.59
C PRO A 64 16.25 -2.44 14.07
N ALA A 65 17.42 -1.98 13.66
CA ALA A 65 17.64 -0.62 13.16
C ALA A 65 17.24 -0.42 11.68
N GLY A 66 16.94 -1.52 10.96
CA GLY A 66 16.76 -1.52 9.50
C GLY A 66 18.10 -1.69 8.76
N GLU A 67 18.03 -2.12 7.50
CA GLU A 67 19.18 -2.52 6.68
C GLU A 67 19.57 -1.47 5.63
N GLY A 68 18.90 -0.31 5.61
CA GLY A 68 19.15 0.75 4.65
C GLY A 68 18.74 0.45 3.21
N LYS A 69 17.82 -0.49 2.99
CA LYS A 69 17.36 -0.87 1.64
C LYS A 69 16.83 0.32 0.85
N THR A 70 15.98 1.14 1.44
CA THR A 70 15.40 2.32 0.78
C THR A 70 16.49 3.34 0.45
N THR A 71 17.37 3.66 1.40
CA THR A 71 18.51 4.56 1.21
C THR A 71 19.42 4.07 0.09
N THR A 72 19.75 2.78 0.07
CA THR A 72 20.54 2.17 -1.00
C THR A 72 19.83 2.26 -2.37
N THR A 73 18.53 1.99 -2.40
CA THR A 73 17.73 2.05 -3.64
C THR A 73 17.72 3.47 -4.23
N VAL A 74 17.45 4.48 -3.39
CA VAL A 74 17.41 5.88 -3.81
C VAL A 74 18.80 6.35 -4.25
N GLY A 75 19.83 6.11 -3.43
CA GLY A 75 21.20 6.54 -3.76
C GLY A 75 21.73 5.87 -5.04
N LEU A 76 21.41 4.60 -5.29
CA LEU A 76 21.78 3.92 -6.52
C LEU A 76 21.04 4.50 -7.74
N ALA A 77 19.76 4.82 -7.59
CA ALA A 77 18.96 5.42 -8.65
C ALA A 77 19.49 6.81 -9.02
N ASP A 78 19.77 7.66 -8.04
CA ASP A 78 20.33 8.99 -8.25
C ASP A 78 21.74 8.92 -8.88
N GLY A 79 22.57 7.97 -8.43
CA GLY A 79 23.88 7.71 -9.04
C GLY A 79 23.77 7.30 -10.52
N LEU A 80 22.86 6.41 -10.86
CA LEU A 80 22.63 6.00 -12.26
C LEU A 80 22.07 7.14 -13.11
N LYS A 81 21.17 7.98 -12.56
CA LYS A 81 20.69 9.18 -13.25
C LYS A 81 21.83 10.14 -13.56
N ARG A 82 22.76 10.37 -12.62
CA ARG A 82 23.97 11.16 -12.84
C ARG A 82 24.88 10.61 -13.94
N LEU A 83 24.85 9.29 -14.16
CA LEU A 83 25.53 8.62 -15.27
C LEU A 83 24.71 8.66 -16.59
N GLY A 84 23.68 9.49 -16.68
CA GLY A 84 22.85 9.67 -17.88
C GLY A 84 21.89 8.52 -18.17
N LYS A 85 21.61 7.63 -17.21
CA LYS A 85 20.60 6.58 -17.39
C LYS A 85 19.21 7.11 -17.12
N LYS A 86 18.23 6.66 -17.88
CA LYS A 86 16.80 6.89 -17.59
C LYS A 86 16.37 5.94 -16.49
N VAL A 87 16.14 6.46 -15.30
CA VAL A 87 15.88 5.66 -14.08
C VAL A 87 14.55 6.07 -13.48
N THR A 88 13.82 5.09 -12.96
CA THR A 88 12.60 5.29 -12.16
C THR A 88 12.68 4.41 -10.93
N VAL A 89 12.39 4.98 -9.77
CA VAL A 89 12.36 4.26 -8.49
C VAL A 89 10.95 3.72 -8.24
N ALA A 90 10.84 2.53 -7.65
CA ALA A 90 9.56 1.99 -7.19
C ALA A 90 9.70 1.50 -5.74
N LEU A 91 8.97 2.14 -4.82
CA LEU A 91 9.08 1.91 -3.38
C LEU A 91 7.72 1.54 -2.79
N ARG A 92 7.77 1.00 -1.57
CA ARG A 92 6.58 0.82 -0.74
C ARG A 92 6.21 2.14 -0.06
N GLU A 93 4.94 2.31 0.18
CA GLU A 93 4.40 3.37 1.02
C GLU A 93 4.66 3.04 2.50
N PRO A 94 5.12 4.00 3.32
CA PRO A 94 5.33 3.78 4.75
C PRO A 94 4.00 3.69 5.50
N SER A 95 3.92 2.80 6.48
CA SER A 95 2.81 2.72 7.42
C SER A 95 2.97 3.76 8.52
N LEU A 96 1.86 4.40 8.91
CA LEU A 96 1.84 5.47 9.92
C LEU A 96 2.36 5.01 11.29
N GLY A 97 1.98 3.81 11.74
CA GLY A 97 2.44 3.27 13.01
C GLY A 97 3.97 3.18 13.12
N PRO A 98 4.68 2.53 12.18
CA PRO A 98 6.15 2.51 12.16
C PRO A 98 6.83 3.87 12.05
N VAL A 99 6.20 4.87 11.43
CA VAL A 99 6.76 6.25 11.35
C VAL A 99 6.98 6.84 12.75
N PHE A 100 6.04 6.61 13.67
CA PHE A 100 6.15 7.04 15.06
C PHE A 100 6.88 6.02 15.96
N GLY A 101 7.37 4.91 15.40
CA GLY A 101 8.10 3.88 16.09
C GLY A 101 9.62 4.01 15.98
N VAL A 102 10.33 2.99 16.45
CA VAL A 102 11.81 2.95 16.47
C VAL A 102 12.42 3.00 15.06
N LYS A 103 11.72 2.49 14.05
CA LYS A 103 12.22 2.45 12.66
C LYS A 103 12.06 3.77 11.89
N GLY A 104 11.24 4.71 12.39
CA GLY A 104 10.94 5.95 11.68
C GLY A 104 10.25 5.74 10.33
N GLY A 105 10.31 6.77 9.47
CA GLY A 105 9.70 6.76 8.15
C GLY A 105 10.47 5.94 7.11
N ALA A 106 9.82 5.65 5.97
CA ALA A 106 10.38 4.84 4.88
C ALA A 106 10.78 5.66 3.65
N ALA A 107 10.94 6.98 3.78
CA ALA A 107 11.31 7.87 2.67
C ALA A 107 12.81 7.82 2.28
N GLY A 108 13.60 6.98 2.91
CA GLY A 108 15.07 6.95 2.82
C GLY A 108 15.72 7.67 3.99
N GLY A 109 17.00 8.06 3.85
CA GLY A 109 17.73 8.78 4.91
C GLY A 109 18.90 9.57 4.36
N GLY A 110 19.33 10.60 5.10
CA GLY A 110 20.36 11.54 4.68
C GLY A 110 20.01 12.20 3.36
N TYR A 111 20.94 12.22 2.43
CA TYR A 111 20.73 12.78 1.08
C TYR A 111 20.11 11.78 0.09
N ALA A 112 19.87 10.53 0.49
CA ALA A 112 19.18 9.54 -0.34
C ALA A 112 17.73 9.37 0.13
N GLN A 113 16.90 10.37 -0.16
CA GLN A 113 15.49 10.45 0.25
C GLN A 113 14.56 10.72 -0.93
N VAL A 114 13.30 10.31 -0.79
CA VAL A 114 12.15 10.76 -1.59
C VAL A 114 11.40 11.86 -0.87
N ILE A 115 10.94 12.85 -1.63
CA ILE A 115 10.24 14.05 -1.14
C ILE A 115 8.91 14.27 -1.88
N PRO A 116 7.90 14.86 -1.22
CA PRO A 116 7.91 15.48 0.13
C PRO A 116 7.84 14.44 1.26
N MET A 117 8.83 14.46 2.16
CA MET A 117 9.01 13.44 3.20
C MET A 117 7.85 13.38 4.20
N GLU A 118 7.39 14.54 4.67
CA GLU A 118 6.31 14.60 5.67
C GLU A 118 5.00 14.03 5.08
N ASP A 119 4.64 14.40 3.86
CA ASP A 119 3.43 13.90 3.22
C ASP A 119 3.49 12.38 3.05
N ILE A 120 4.64 11.85 2.58
CA ILE A 120 4.84 10.42 2.34
C ILE A 120 4.72 9.62 3.64
N ASN A 121 5.28 10.15 4.74
CA ASN A 121 5.29 9.47 6.04
C ASN A 121 3.98 9.58 6.81
N LEU A 122 3.07 10.46 6.43
CA LEU A 122 1.80 10.67 7.13
C LEU A 122 0.63 10.10 6.30
N HIS A 123 -0.22 10.96 5.78
CA HIS A 123 -1.45 10.52 5.09
C HIS A 123 -1.29 10.39 3.57
N PHE A 124 -0.20 10.88 3.04
CA PHE A 124 0.22 10.86 1.65
C PHE A 124 -0.90 11.26 0.66
N THR A 125 -1.55 10.30 0.02
CA THR A 125 -2.68 10.49 -0.89
C THR A 125 -3.94 9.74 -0.43
N GLY A 126 -3.91 9.13 0.76
CA GLY A 126 -5.05 8.47 1.38
C GLY A 126 -5.21 6.99 1.07
N ASP A 127 -4.22 6.32 0.49
CA ASP A 127 -4.32 4.91 0.11
C ASP A 127 -4.57 4.01 1.31
N PHE A 128 -3.86 4.23 2.43
CA PHE A 128 -4.06 3.45 3.65
C PHE A 128 -5.43 3.71 4.29
N HIS A 129 -5.95 4.92 4.19
CA HIS A 129 -7.33 5.22 4.63
C HIS A 129 -8.36 4.44 3.81
N ALA A 130 -8.18 4.37 2.48
CA ALA A 130 -9.05 3.59 1.61
C ALA A 130 -8.98 2.10 1.93
N ILE A 131 -7.79 1.56 2.19
CA ILE A 131 -7.58 0.15 2.59
C ILE A 131 -8.25 -0.13 3.93
N GLY A 132 -8.03 0.72 4.93
CA GLY A 132 -8.67 0.60 6.23
C GLY A 132 -10.19 0.67 6.14
N ALA A 133 -10.73 1.60 5.34
CA ALA A 133 -12.16 1.73 5.12
C ALA A 133 -12.75 0.47 4.45
N ALA A 134 -12.10 -0.08 3.42
CA ALA A 134 -12.55 -1.30 2.74
C ALA A 134 -12.51 -2.52 3.65
N ASN A 135 -11.47 -2.65 4.48
CA ASN A 135 -11.35 -3.73 5.45
C ASN A 135 -12.44 -3.68 6.52
N ASN A 136 -12.66 -2.51 7.08
CA ASN A 136 -13.63 -2.32 8.15
C ASN A 136 -15.08 -2.34 7.63
N LEU A 137 -15.30 -1.96 6.36
CA LEU A 137 -16.58 -2.18 5.70
C LEU A 137 -16.92 -3.68 5.63
N LEU A 138 -15.97 -4.53 5.24
CA LEU A 138 -16.18 -5.97 5.18
C LEU A 138 -16.49 -6.54 6.57
N ALA A 139 -15.78 -6.10 7.62
CA ALA A 139 -16.06 -6.50 9.00
C ALA A 139 -17.45 -6.06 9.44
N ALA A 140 -17.85 -4.84 9.14
CA ALA A 140 -19.18 -4.33 9.49
C ALA A 140 -20.30 -5.06 8.72
N MET A 141 -20.07 -5.40 7.45
CA MET A 141 -21.04 -6.19 6.65
C MET A 141 -21.18 -7.62 7.18
N LEU A 142 -20.10 -8.24 7.61
CA LEU A 142 -20.10 -9.55 8.23
C LEU A 142 -20.94 -9.54 9.53
N ASP A 143 -20.66 -8.61 10.44
CA ASP A 143 -21.39 -8.50 11.70
C ASP A 143 -22.88 -8.17 11.49
N ASN A 144 -23.17 -7.27 10.55
CA ASN A 144 -24.55 -6.96 10.18
C ASN A 144 -25.27 -8.16 9.55
N HIS A 145 -24.60 -8.98 8.74
CA HIS A 145 -25.17 -10.22 8.20
C HIS A 145 -25.58 -11.19 9.31
N ILE A 146 -24.71 -11.39 10.30
CA ILE A 146 -24.99 -12.25 11.45
C ILE A 146 -26.18 -11.70 12.26
N TYR A 147 -26.17 -10.41 12.53
CA TYR A 147 -27.23 -9.71 13.27
C TYR A 147 -28.60 -9.77 12.57
N GLN A 148 -28.64 -9.65 11.24
CA GLN A 148 -29.88 -9.64 10.43
C GLN A 148 -30.42 -11.05 10.10
N GLY A 149 -30.04 -12.05 10.84
CA GLY A 149 -30.60 -13.41 10.75
C GLY A 149 -29.66 -14.46 10.18
N ASN A 150 -28.41 -14.09 9.86
CA ASN A 150 -27.33 -15.02 9.51
C ASN A 150 -27.72 -16.08 8.46
N ALA A 151 -28.25 -15.65 7.32
CA ALA A 151 -28.72 -16.55 6.26
C ALA A 151 -27.63 -17.49 5.73
N LEU A 152 -26.35 -17.08 5.81
CA LEU A 152 -25.19 -17.92 5.44
C LEU A 152 -24.77 -18.88 6.55
N ARG A 153 -25.43 -18.88 7.72
CA ARG A 153 -25.13 -19.77 8.85
C ARG A 153 -23.67 -19.66 9.34
N ILE A 154 -23.11 -18.44 9.34
CA ILE A 154 -21.74 -18.17 9.80
C ILE A 154 -21.65 -18.49 11.30
N ASP A 155 -20.63 -19.25 11.70
CA ASP A 155 -20.32 -19.48 13.11
C ASP A 155 -19.54 -18.28 13.68
N PRO A 156 -20.11 -17.52 14.64
CA PRO A 156 -19.44 -16.36 15.23
C PRO A 156 -18.11 -16.69 15.92
N LYS A 157 -17.87 -17.94 16.27
CA LYS A 157 -16.62 -18.43 16.86
C LYS A 157 -15.57 -18.82 15.83
N ARG A 158 -15.92 -18.84 14.54
CA ARG A 158 -15.04 -19.23 13.45
C ARG A 158 -14.84 -18.10 12.43
N ILE A 159 -15.00 -16.86 12.86
CA ILE A 159 -14.67 -15.68 12.07
C ILE A 159 -13.17 -15.51 12.08
N THR A 160 -12.58 -15.37 10.87
CA THR A 160 -11.15 -15.14 10.66
C THR A 160 -10.83 -13.69 10.32
N TRP A 161 -11.84 -12.93 9.89
CA TRP A 161 -11.68 -11.54 9.48
C TRP A 161 -11.66 -10.61 10.70
N LYS A 162 -10.62 -9.78 10.77
CA LYS A 162 -10.45 -8.76 11.82
C LYS A 162 -10.60 -7.35 11.25
N ARG A 163 -10.84 -6.39 12.11
CA ARG A 163 -10.76 -4.97 11.83
C ARG A 163 -9.31 -4.53 11.68
N VAL A 164 -9.10 -3.31 11.19
CA VAL A 164 -7.77 -2.72 11.11
C VAL A 164 -7.76 -1.28 11.59
N VAL A 165 -6.59 -0.86 12.08
CA VAL A 165 -6.25 0.53 12.37
C VAL A 165 -4.81 0.77 11.94
N ASP A 166 -4.50 1.93 11.33
CA ASP A 166 -3.13 2.20 10.88
C ASP A 166 -2.26 2.74 12.03
N MET A 167 -2.17 1.95 13.08
CA MET A 167 -1.37 2.23 14.26
C MET A 167 -0.92 0.92 14.92
N ASN A 168 0.26 0.91 15.54
CA ASN A 168 0.69 -0.19 16.38
C ASN A 168 -0.02 -0.10 17.73
N ASP A 169 -1.20 -0.71 17.86
CA ASP A 169 -1.98 -0.70 19.10
C ASP A 169 -2.12 -2.12 19.67
N ARG A 170 -1.35 -2.37 20.73
CA ARG A 170 -1.35 -3.67 21.43
C ARG A 170 -2.65 -3.95 22.18
N GLN A 171 -3.35 -2.92 22.64
CA GLN A 171 -4.58 -3.06 23.42
C GLN A 171 -5.74 -3.56 22.58
N LEU A 172 -5.72 -3.29 21.28
CA LEU A 172 -6.79 -3.66 20.35
C LEU A 172 -6.59 -5.03 19.66
N ARG A 173 -5.49 -5.74 19.94
CA ARG A 173 -5.19 -7.03 19.27
C ARG A 173 -6.20 -8.12 19.54
N ASN A 174 -6.77 -8.14 20.73
CA ASN A 174 -7.82 -9.06 21.13
C ASN A 174 -8.85 -8.28 21.93
N ILE A 175 -10.06 -8.19 21.43
CA ILE A 175 -11.18 -7.47 22.05
C ILE A 175 -12.42 -8.34 22.03
N VAL A 176 -13.43 -7.94 22.78
CA VAL A 176 -14.80 -8.42 22.65
C VAL A 176 -15.62 -7.27 22.10
N ASP A 177 -16.25 -7.46 20.95
CA ASP A 177 -17.15 -6.50 20.33
C ASP A 177 -18.64 -6.90 20.48
N GLY A 178 -19.55 -6.03 20.02
CA GLY A 178 -20.99 -6.26 20.11
C GLY A 178 -21.53 -6.30 21.53
N LEU A 179 -20.81 -5.72 22.49
CA LEU A 179 -21.27 -5.63 23.90
C LEU A 179 -22.41 -4.60 24.02
N GLY A 180 -23.34 -4.89 24.93
CA GLY A 180 -24.43 -3.98 25.25
C GLY A 180 -25.81 -4.57 25.02
N ARG A 181 -26.70 -3.84 24.36
CA ARG A 181 -28.09 -4.27 24.14
C ARG A 181 -28.20 -5.12 22.88
N ARG A 182 -29.32 -5.78 22.69
CA ARG A 182 -29.58 -6.58 21.48
C ARG A 182 -29.36 -5.83 20.17
N VAL A 183 -29.62 -4.52 20.15
CA VAL A 183 -29.42 -3.65 18.97
C VAL A 183 -27.95 -3.35 18.68
N ASP A 184 -27.05 -3.63 19.61
CA ASP A 184 -25.62 -3.32 19.51
C ASP A 184 -24.83 -4.45 18.80
N GLY A 185 -25.52 -5.52 18.38
CA GLY A 185 -24.94 -6.62 17.58
C GLY A 185 -24.88 -7.95 18.33
N VAL A 186 -24.09 -8.88 17.80
CA VAL A 186 -23.82 -10.18 18.39
C VAL A 186 -22.44 -10.16 19.03
N THR A 187 -22.38 -10.39 20.34
CA THR A 187 -21.11 -10.41 21.09
C THR A 187 -20.18 -11.50 20.58
N ARG A 188 -18.96 -11.15 20.21
CA ARG A 188 -17.92 -12.08 19.75
C ARG A 188 -16.51 -11.58 20.03
N GLU A 189 -15.53 -12.45 19.89
CA GLU A 189 -14.13 -12.04 19.84
C GLU A 189 -13.81 -11.37 18.51
N ASP A 190 -13.04 -10.29 18.56
CA ASP A 190 -12.48 -9.60 17.40
C ASP A 190 -11.08 -9.04 17.73
N GLY A 191 -10.53 -8.23 16.88
CA GLY A 191 -9.28 -7.53 17.11
C GLY A 191 -9.00 -6.54 15.97
N TYR A 192 -7.98 -5.72 16.19
CA TYR A 192 -7.48 -4.80 15.20
C TYR A 192 -6.05 -5.17 14.83
N ASP A 193 -5.84 -5.50 13.57
CA ASP A 193 -4.51 -5.60 13.00
C ASP A 193 -4.07 -4.23 12.46
N ILE A 194 -2.77 -4.03 12.23
CA ILE A 194 -2.31 -2.81 11.56
C ILE A 194 -2.70 -2.87 10.08
N THR A 195 -3.14 -1.75 9.50
CA THR A 195 -3.67 -1.70 8.11
C THR A 195 -2.75 -2.34 7.08
N VAL A 196 -1.43 -2.19 7.20
CA VAL A 196 -0.45 -2.79 6.28
C VAL A 196 -0.34 -4.31 6.38
N ALA A 197 -0.86 -4.91 7.44
CA ALA A 197 -0.94 -6.36 7.62
C ALA A 197 -2.24 -6.96 7.06
N SER A 198 -3.18 -6.12 6.59
CA SER A 198 -4.45 -6.59 6.05
C SER A 198 -4.25 -7.36 4.74
N GLU A 199 -5.11 -8.35 4.51
CA GLU A 199 -5.18 -9.06 3.23
C GLU A 199 -5.57 -8.11 2.09
N ILE A 200 -6.35 -7.05 2.37
CA ILE A 200 -6.69 -6.00 1.39
C ILE A 200 -5.45 -5.33 0.83
N MET A 201 -4.48 -4.99 1.69
CA MET A 201 -3.20 -4.41 1.25
C MET A 201 -2.46 -5.37 0.30
N ALA A 202 -2.38 -6.65 0.65
CA ALA A 202 -1.72 -7.65 -0.18
C ALA A 202 -2.44 -7.83 -1.53
N VAL A 203 -3.76 -7.92 -1.51
CA VAL A 203 -4.60 -8.06 -2.71
C VAL A 203 -4.47 -6.85 -3.63
N LEU A 204 -4.52 -5.63 -3.09
CA LEU A 204 -4.36 -4.39 -3.86
C LEU A 204 -2.99 -4.37 -4.56
N CYS A 205 -1.92 -4.73 -3.86
CA CYS A 205 -0.58 -4.75 -4.43
C CYS A 205 -0.41 -5.79 -5.54
N LEU A 206 -1.14 -6.89 -5.51
CA LEU A 206 -1.09 -7.94 -6.54
C LEU A 206 -2.07 -7.71 -7.70
N ALA A 207 -3.02 -6.80 -7.55
CA ALA A 207 -4.01 -6.49 -8.57
C ALA A 207 -3.38 -5.83 -9.79
N ARG A 208 -3.89 -6.18 -10.96
CA ARG A 208 -3.42 -5.68 -12.27
C ARG A 208 -4.31 -4.57 -12.83
N ASN A 209 -5.55 -4.51 -12.39
CA ASN A 209 -6.57 -3.52 -12.76
C ASN A 209 -7.77 -3.64 -11.81
N ILE A 210 -8.78 -2.77 -11.98
CA ILE A 210 -9.97 -2.73 -11.12
C ILE A 210 -10.81 -4.01 -11.17
N THR A 211 -10.88 -4.68 -12.30
CA THR A 211 -11.63 -5.94 -12.47
C THR A 211 -10.93 -7.08 -11.73
N ASP A 212 -9.62 -7.22 -11.90
CA ASP A 212 -8.79 -8.19 -11.19
C ASP A 212 -8.81 -7.93 -9.66
N LEU A 213 -8.80 -6.65 -9.24
CA LEU A 213 -8.97 -6.28 -7.85
C LEU A 213 -10.30 -6.80 -7.28
N LYS A 214 -11.42 -6.51 -7.95
CA LYS A 214 -12.75 -6.95 -7.53
C LYS A 214 -12.86 -8.47 -7.44
N GLU A 215 -12.30 -9.18 -8.42
CA GLU A 215 -12.30 -10.65 -8.43
C GLU A 215 -11.51 -11.22 -7.25
N ARG A 216 -10.33 -10.67 -6.96
CA ARG A 216 -9.51 -11.09 -5.80
C ARG A 216 -10.21 -10.81 -4.47
N LEU A 217 -10.77 -9.61 -4.31
CA LEU A 217 -11.51 -9.23 -3.11
C LEU A 217 -12.69 -10.17 -2.86
N SER A 218 -13.39 -10.62 -3.90
CA SER A 218 -14.52 -11.53 -3.75
C SER A 218 -14.15 -12.89 -3.17
N LYS A 219 -12.89 -13.30 -3.31
CA LYS A 219 -12.37 -14.61 -2.86
C LYS A 219 -11.83 -14.59 -1.42
N ILE A 220 -11.78 -13.45 -0.77
CA ILE A 220 -11.31 -13.33 0.62
C ILE A 220 -12.23 -14.12 1.53
N ILE A 221 -11.66 -15.03 2.32
CA ILE A 221 -12.39 -15.83 3.31
C ILE A 221 -12.54 -14.99 4.58
N VAL A 222 -13.77 -14.83 5.06
CA VAL A 222 -14.09 -14.05 6.26
C VAL A 222 -14.37 -14.89 7.50
N GLY A 223 -14.65 -16.17 7.31
CA GLY A 223 -14.96 -17.13 8.37
C GLY A 223 -15.54 -18.41 7.79
N TYR A 224 -16.16 -19.20 8.65
CA TYR A 224 -16.73 -20.51 8.30
C TYR A 224 -18.15 -20.64 8.82
N THR A 225 -18.95 -21.45 8.14
CA THR A 225 -20.29 -21.83 8.60
C THR A 225 -20.21 -22.82 9.76
N TYR A 226 -21.36 -23.10 10.42
CA TYR A 226 -21.47 -24.19 11.40
C TYR A 226 -21.14 -25.56 10.79
N ASP A 227 -21.24 -25.72 9.48
CA ASP A 227 -20.94 -26.94 8.73
C ASP A 227 -19.50 -26.95 8.19
N GLU A 228 -18.65 -26.03 8.67
CA GLU A 228 -17.21 -25.89 8.33
C GLU A 228 -16.91 -25.42 6.89
N GLU A 229 -17.90 -24.97 6.16
CA GLU A 229 -17.73 -24.43 4.81
C GLU A 229 -17.21 -22.98 4.88
N PRO A 230 -16.24 -22.58 4.01
CA PRO A 230 -15.71 -21.22 3.98
C PRO A 230 -16.76 -20.24 3.48
N VAL A 231 -16.82 -19.06 4.10
CA VAL A 231 -17.63 -17.93 3.67
C VAL A 231 -16.71 -16.83 3.16
N THR A 232 -17.03 -16.28 2.00
CA THR A 232 -16.20 -15.27 1.32
C THR A 232 -16.83 -13.88 1.35
N ALA A 233 -16.03 -12.86 1.05
CA ALA A 233 -16.52 -11.49 0.82
C ALA A 233 -17.50 -11.43 -0.39
N GLY A 234 -17.36 -12.36 -1.33
CA GLY A 234 -18.29 -12.53 -2.45
C GLY A 234 -19.68 -13.00 -2.00
N ASP A 235 -19.75 -13.95 -1.07
CA ASP A 235 -21.00 -14.45 -0.50
C ASP A 235 -21.74 -13.34 0.27
N LEU A 236 -21.01 -12.47 0.96
CA LEU A 236 -21.53 -11.26 1.60
C LEU A 236 -21.86 -10.13 0.62
N LYS A 237 -21.57 -10.29 -0.69
CA LYS A 237 -21.74 -9.27 -1.74
C LYS A 237 -20.96 -7.96 -1.47
N ALA A 238 -19.86 -8.04 -0.70
CA ALA A 238 -19.09 -6.88 -0.28
C ALA A 238 -18.11 -6.37 -1.35
N ALA A 239 -17.64 -7.24 -2.25
CA ALA A 239 -16.54 -6.95 -3.17
C ALA A 239 -16.75 -5.69 -4.03
N GLY A 240 -17.99 -5.39 -4.43
CA GLY A 240 -18.29 -4.18 -5.21
C GLY A 240 -18.04 -2.89 -4.43
N ALA A 241 -18.54 -2.81 -3.20
CA ALA A 241 -18.35 -1.65 -2.33
C ALA A 241 -16.89 -1.47 -1.91
N MET A 242 -16.20 -2.58 -1.58
CA MET A 242 -14.75 -2.56 -1.29
C MET A 242 -13.96 -2.03 -2.48
N THR A 243 -14.26 -2.49 -3.71
CA THR A 243 -13.60 -2.03 -4.93
C THR A 243 -13.84 -0.54 -5.18
N ALA A 244 -15.03 -0.03 -4.91
CA ALA A 244 -15.35 1.38 -5.05
C ALA A 244 -14.51 2.25 -4.08
N LEU A 245 -14.34 1.82 -2.83
CA LEU A 245 -13.47 2.49 -1.85
C LEU A 245 -12.00 2.49 -2.28
N LEU A 246 -11.54 1.44 -2.95
CA LEU A 246 -10.14 1.26 -3.37
C LEU A 246 -9.82 1.82 -4.75
N LYS A 247 -10.80 2.40 -5.46
CA LYS A 247 -10.66 2.85 -6.85
C LYS A 247 -9.45 3.76 -7.06
N ASP A 248 -9.30 4.77 -6.22
CA ASP A 248 -8.20 5.73 -6.36
C ASP A 248 -6.90 5.23 -5.71
N ALA A 249 -7.00 4.40 -4.68
CA ALA A 249 -5.85 3.72 -4.08
C ALA A 249 -5.16 2.71 -5.02
N LEU A 250 -5.79 2.30 -6.11
CA LEU A 250 -5.20 1.42 -7.12
C LEU A 250 -4.23 2.15 -8.05
N LYS A 251 -4.26 3.47 -8.11
CA LYS A 251 -3.35 4.30 -8.90
C LYS A 251 -2.06 4.55 -8.13
N PRO A 252 -0.87 4.24 -8.70
CA PRO A 252 0.41 4.53 -8.06
C PRO A 252 0.64 6.02 -7.83
N ASN A 253 1.33 6.34 -6.76
CA ASN A 253 1.74 7.70 -6.43
C ASN A 253 3.08 8.03 -7.06
N LEU A 254 3.18 9.16 -7.74
CA LEU A 254 4.41 9.71 -8.29
C LEU A 254 4.93 10.85 -7.41
N VAL A 255 6.20 10.78 -7.09
CA VAL A 255 7.00 11.78 -6.35
C VAL A 255 8.41 11.83 -6.92
N GLN A 256 9.35 12.43 -6.22
CA GLN A 256 10.73 12.58 -6.65
C GLN A 256 11.73 12.30 -5.53
N THR A 257 12.97 11.97 -5.88
CA THR A 257 14.09 12.00 -4.94
C THR A 257 14.61 13.43 -4.76
N LEU A 258 15.51 13.66 -3.82
CA LEU A 258 16.23 14.95 -3.68
C LEU A 258 16.96 15.37 -4.96
N GLU A 259 17.43 14.42 -5.75
CA GLU A 259 18.10 14.64 -7.05
C GLU A 259 17.10 14.63 -8.22
N HIS A 260 15.80 14.78 -7.94
CA HIS A 260 14.70 14.83 -8.91
C HIS A 260 14.54 13.56 -9.77
N THR A 261 15.00 12.40 -9.32
CA THR A 261 14.70 11.13 -9.96
C THR A 261 13.23 10.78 -9.73
N PRO A 262 12.45 10.44 -10.78
CA PRO A 262 11.05 10.03 -10.61
C PRO A 262 10.94 8.78 -9.73
N ALA A 263 10.00 8.82 -8.79
CA ALA A 263 9.77 7.72 -7.85
C ALA A 263 8.29 7.39 -7.74
N PHE A 264 7.93 6.13 -7.98
CA PHE A 264 6.62 5.59 -7.67
C PHE A 264 6.62 5.03 -6.25
N ILE A 265 5.63 5.45 -5.45
CA ILE A 265 5.39 4.91 -4.12
C ILE A 265 3.98 4.35 -4.11
N HIS A 266 3.83 3.03 -3.86
CA HIS A 266 2.51 2.43 -3.92
C HIS A 266 2.44 1.10 -3.16
N GLY A 267 1.46 0.99 -2.26
CA GLY A 267 1.26 -0.17 -1.39
C GLY A 267 2.40 -0.40 -0.41
N GLY A 268 2.16 -1.13 0.64
CA GLY A 268 3.12 -1.26 1.72
C GLY A 268 3.04 -2.55 2.54
N PRO A 269 2.75 -3.74 1.94
CA PRO A 269 2.57 -4.96 2.72
C PRO A 269 3.86 -5.32 3.44
N PHE A 270 3.74 -5.81 4.68
CA PHE A 270 4.89 -6.30 5.44
C PHE A 270 5.40 -7.63 4.85
N ALA A 271 6.72 -7.75 4.72
CA ALA A 271 7.35 -8.92 4.12
C ALA A 271 7.21 -10.21 4.94
N ASN A 272 7.02 -10.09 6.25
CA ASN A 272 6.76 -11.23 7.14
C ASN A 272 5.29 -11.69 7.14
N ILE A 273 4.42 -10.99 6.45
CA ILE A 273 2.98 -11.30 6.38
C ILE A 273 2.57 -11.58 4.93
N ALA A 274 3.13 -10.83 3.98
CA ALA A 274 2.82 -10.94 2.55
C ALA A 274 4.12 -10.85 1.71
N HIS A 275 4.03 -10.32 0.50
CA HIS A 275 5.16 -10.29 -0.46
C HIS A 275 6.17 -9.16 -0.21
N GLY A 276 5.91 -8.19 0.68
CA GLY A 276 6.86 -7.16 1.13
C GLY A 276 7.38 -6.21 0.05
N CYS A 277 6.78 -6.19 -1.13
CA CYS A 277 7.12 -5.32 -2.24
C CYS A 277 6.09 -4.21 -2.44
N ASN A 278 6.40 -3.24 -3.30
CA ASN A 278 5.40 -2.34 -3.85
C ASN A 278 4.43 -3.08 -4.79
N SER A 279 3.47 -2.38 -5.38
CA SER A 279 2.47 -3.01 -6.23
C SER A 279 3.02 -3.47 -7.59
N VAL A 280 2.34 -4.47 -8.16
CA VAL A 280 2.58 -4.94 -9.53
C VAL A 280 2.38 -3.81 -10.55
N ILE A 281 1.38 -2.95 -10.34
CA ILE A 281 1.09 -1.81 -11.23
C ILE A 281 2.26 -0.82 -11.21
N ALA A 282 2.73 -0.39 -10.02
CA ALA A 282 3.84 0.54 -9.89
C ALA A 282 5.14 -0.03 -10.49
N THR A 283 5.45 -1.30 -10.23
CA THR A 283 6.61 -1.97 -10.82
C THR A 283 6.54 -2.00 -12.35
N LYS A 284 5.39 -2.36 -12.93
CA LYS A 284 5.21 -2.37 -14.38
C LYS A 284 5.32 -0.97 -15.01
N MET A 285 4.74 0.05 -14.34
CA MET A 285 4.90 1.43 -14.79
C MET A 285 6.35 1.86 -14.79
N ALA A 286 7.07 1.60 -13.71
CA ALA A 286 8.48 1.93 -13.62
C ALA A 286 9.32 1.23 -14.70
N LEU A 287 9.05 -0.04 -15.01
CA LEU A 287 9.70 -0.79 -16.07
C LEU A 287 9.43 -0.20 -17.47
N LYS A 288 8.22 0.28 -17.72
CA LYS A 288 7.85 0.91 -19.01
C LYS A 288 8.45 2.30 -19.17
N LEU A 289 8.60 3.05 -18.10
CA LEU A 289 9.02 4.44 -18.11
C LEU A 289 10.53 4.62 -17.93
N GLY A 290 11.22 3.66 -17.32
CA GLY A 290 12.66 3.72 -17.04
C GLY A 290 13.46 2.61 -17.72
N ALA A 291 14.71 2.90 -18.05
CA ALA A 291 15.66 1.86 -18.49
C ALA A 291 16.04 0.92 -17.32
N VAL A 292 15.88 1.39 -16.09
CA VAL A 292 16.15 0.67 -14.84
C VAL A 292 15.07 1.00 -13.84
N SER A 293 14.49 0.01 -13.23
CA SER A 293 13.50 0.14 -12.16
C SER A 293 13.97 -0.58 -10.91
N TYR A 294 13.61 -0.05 -9.75
CA TYR A 294 13.98 -0.59 -8.46
C TYR A 294 12.75 -0.94 -7.64
N THR A 295 12.78 -2.11 -7.06
CA THR A 295 11.84 -2.49 -6.01
C THR A 295 12.62 -3.04 -4.82
N HIS A 296 12.03 -2.95 -3.66
CA HIS A 296 12.69 -3.37 -2.43
C HIS A 296 11.86 -4.44 -1.73
N LEU A 297 12.51 -5.51 -1.34
CA LEU A 297 11.92 -6.66 -0.69
C LEU A 297 12.74 -7.02 0.56
N THR A 298 12.06 -7.31 1.67
CA THR A 298 12.63 -8.09 2.78
C THR A 298 12.24 -9.54 2.59
N LEU A 299 13.21 -10.44 2.57
CA LEU A 299 12.89 -11.85 2.68
C LEU A 299 12.41 -12.14 4.11
N PRO A 300 11.36 -12.95 4.29
CA PRO A 300 11.03 -13.46 5.61
C PRO A 300 12.18 -14.34 6.11
N THR A 301 12.55 -14.17 7.35
CA THR A 301 13.43 -15.08 8.09
C THR A 301 12.64 -16.27 8.60
#